data_220fc5b1183f8fc1d071e29ce50a467e
#
_entry.id   220fc5b1183f8fc1d071e29ce50a467e
#
_cell.length_a   1.000
_cell.length_b   1.000
_cell.length_c   1.000
_cell.angle_alpha   90.00
_cell.angle_beta   90.00
_cell.angle_gamma   90.00
#
_symmetry.space_group_name_H-M   'P 1'
#
loop_
_entity.id
_entity.type
_entity.pdbx_description
1 polymer ?
#
loop_
_entity_poly.entity_id
_entity_poly.type
_entity_poly.pdbx_seq_one_letter_code
_entity_poly.pdbx_strand_id
1 'polypeptide(L)'
;MLMKLCLLLICCFTLTLSASSFAQQERVSFDLKNVSVKVVLDEIQKQTNLCFIFNPNQTEQLGKLSLRVKNETVEEVLNRVLKDTDLTFKFKNDLIMIVPKGEVKDDETKKNLRIVGLVTDNKKTPLPGVTVIVKGLTIGTATDANGRYSLSLPKMEKLS
;
A
#
# COMPACT_ATOMS: atom_id res chain seq x y z
N MET A 1 -10.97 48.26 -13.79
CA MET A 1 -9.80 47.70 -13.14
C MET A 1 -10.15 46.48 -12.25
N LEU A 2 -11.23 46.51 -11.47
CA LEU A 2 -11.72 45.43 -10.63
C LEU A 2 -12.07 44.14 -11.42
N MET A 3 -12.72 44.27 -12.59
CA MET A 3 -13.13 43.12 -13.40
C MET A 3 -11.96 42.26 -13.92
N LYS A 4 -10.83 42.89 -14.27
CA LYS A 4 -9.58 42.18 -14.68
C LYS A 4 -8.92 41.46 -13.49
N LEU A 5 -9.03 42.02 -12.28
CA LEU A 5 -8.50 41.43 -11.06
C LEU A 5 -9.31 40.21 -10.64
N CYS A 6 -10.66 40.25 -10.76
CA CYS A 6 -11.53 39.09 -10.50
C CYS A 6 -11.28 37.94 -11.49
N LEU A 7 -11.05 38.24 -12.78
CA LEU A 7 -10.73 37.21 -13.77
C LEU A 7 -9.40 36.49 -13.49
N LEU A 8 -8.41 37.22 -13.00
CA LEU A 8 -7.10 36.72 -12.64
C LEU A 8 -7.17 35.84 -11.38
N LEU A 9 -8.02 36.22 -10.39
CA LEU A 9 -8.29 35.43 -9.18
C LEU A 9 -9.04 34.13 -9.48
N ILE A 10 -10.00 34.14 -10.41
CA ILE A 10 -10.73 32.94 -10.85
C ILE A 10 -9.80 31.99 -11.59
N CYS A 11 -8.85 32.50 -12.40
CA CYS A 11 -7.88 31.67 -13.11
C CYS A 11 -6.87 30.99 -12.16
N CYS A 12 -6.52 31.63 -11.04
CA CYS A 12 -5.67 31.01 -10.00
C CYS A 12 -6.37 29.94 -9.17
N PHE A 13 -7.71 29.98 -9.06
CA PHE A 13 -8.46 29.03 -8.23
C PHE A 13 -8.78 27.71 -8.95
N THR A 14 -8.58 27.61 -10.27
CA THR A 14 -8.83 26.38 -11.04
C THR A 14 -7.65 25.44 -11.14
N LEU A 15 -6.49 25.77 -10.53
CA LEU A 15 -5.35 24.87 -10.39
C LEU A 15 -5.49 24.02 -9.11
N THR A 16 -6.64 23.41 -8.89
CA THR A 16 -6.71 22.24 -8.00
C THR A 16 -6.01 21.09 -8.71
N LEU A 17 -4.72 21.00 -8.52
CA LEU A 17 -3.93 19.82 -8.86
C LEU A 17 -4.58 18.64 -8.11
N SER A 18 -5.38 17.86 -8.82
CA SER A 18 -5.71 16.53 -8.38
C SER A 18 -4.38 15.80 -8.20
N ALA A 19 -3.98 15.57 -6.95
CA ALA A 19 -2.88 14.68 -6.62
C ALA A 19 -3.31 13.25 -6.97
N SER A 20 -3.43 12.97 -8.27
CA SER A 20 -3.56 11.62 -8.78
C SER A 20 -2.29 10.88 -8.37
N SER A 21 -2.45 9.75 -7.73
CA SER A 21 -1.34 8.92 -7.29
C SER A 21 -0.37 8.71 -8.45
N PHE A 22 0.83 9.30 -8.38
CA PHE A 22 1.84 9.24 -9.45
C PHE A 22 2.16 7.81 -9.88
N ALA A 23 2.08 6.86 -8.95
CA ALA A 23 2.35 5.45 -9.20
C ALA A 23 1.41 4.80 -10.25
N GLN A 24 0.19 5.28 -10.41
CA GLN A 24 -0.76 4.75 -11.39
C GLN A 24 -0.50 5.26 -12.81
N GLN A 25 0.22 6.37 -12.97
CA GLN A 25 0.49 7.01 -14.28
C GLN A 25 1.85 6.65 -14.89
N GLU A 26 2.71 5.96 -14.15
CA GLU A 26 4.00 5.47 -14.65
C GLU A 26 3.78 4.59 -15.89
N ARG A 27 4.53 4.88 -16.96
CA ARG A 27 4.40 4.19 -18.26
C ARG A 27 5.64 3.39 -18.58
N VAL A 28 5.42 2.21 -19.15
CA VAL A 28 6.49 1.27 -19.48
C VAL A 28 6.38 0.79 -20.93
N SER A 29 7.51 0.33 -21.47
CA SER A 29 7.57 -0.26 -22.81
C SER A 29 8.57 -1.41 -22.83
N PHE A 30 8.12 -2.62 -23.20
CA PHE A 30 8.99 -3.79 -23.36
C PHE A 30 8.33 -4.85 -24.26
N ASP A 31 9.15 -5.78 -24.77
CA ASP A 31 8.70 -6.96 -25.52
C ASP A 31 9.33 -8.21 -24.89
N LEU A 32 8.55 -8.94 -24.11
CA LEU A 32 8.99 -10.12 -23.38
C LEU A 32 8.30 -11.36 -23.92
N LYS A 33 9.07 -12.43 -24.16
CA LYS A 33 8.56 -13.69 -24.69
C LYS A 33 8.89 -14.85 -23.76
N ASN A 34 7.87 -15.64 -23.45
CA ASN A 34 8.00 -16.87 -22.66
C ASN A 34 8.68 -16.66 -21.29
N VAL A 35 8.30 -15.58 -20.58
CA VAL A 35 8.86 -15.21 -19.28
C VAL A 35 7.87 -15.45 -18.15
N SER A 36 8.36 -15.60 -16.90
CA SER A 36 7.51 -15.65 -15.70
C SER A 36 6.98 -14.27 -15.35
N VAL A 37 5.89 -14.23 -14.57
CA VAL A 37 5.33 -12.98 -14.05
C VAL A 37 6.39 -12.18 -13.28
N LYS A 38 7.26 -12.85 -12.50
CA LYS A 38 8.37 -12.20 -11.80
C LYS A 38 9.24 -11.36 -12.73
N VAL A 39 9.61 -11.89 -13.90
CA VAL A 39 10.43 -11.16 -14.89
C VAL A 39 9.71 -9.91 -15.40
N VAL A 40 8.39 -9.98 -15.57
CA VAL A 40 7.59 -8.81 -15.96
C VAL A 40 7.61 -7.74 -14.86
N LEU A 41 7.44 -8.15 -13.59
CA LEU A 41 7.50 -7.22 -12.46
C LEU A 41 8.90 -6.60 -12.32
N ASP A 42 9.96 -7.40 -12.46
CA ASP A 42 11.35 -6.92 -12.44
C ASP A 42 11.61 -5.90 -13.58
N GLU A 43 11.01 -6.11 -14.78
CA GLU A 43 11.17 -5.18 -15.90
C GLU A 43 10.42 -3.86 -15.67
N ILE A 44 9.21 -3.91 -15.11
CA ILE A 44 8.49 -2.70 -14.69
C ILE A 44 9.31 -1.93 -13.65
N GLN A 45 9.86 -2.61 -12.65
CA GLN A 45 10.66 -1.99 -11.59
C GLN A 45 11.93 -1.32 -12.11
N LYS A 46 12.56 -1.83 -13.18
CA LYS A 46 13.73 -1.20 -13.81
C LYS A 46 13.39 0.11 -14.51
N GLN A 47 12.17 0.25 -15.04
CA GLN A 47 11.74 1.41 -15.81
C GLN A 47 11.01 2.46 -14.96
N THR A 48 10.68 2.12 -13.71
CA THR A 48 9.91 2.97 -12.79
C THR A 48 10.57 3.01 -11.41
N ASN A 49 10.10 3.92 -10.53
CA ASN A 49 10.50 3.92 -9.12
C ASN A 49 9.61 3.03 -8.23
N LEU A 50 8.78 2.18 -8.84
CA LEU A 50 7.84 1.34 -8.14
C LEU A 50 8.53 0.12 -7.54
N CYS A 51 8.10 -0.25 -6.33
CA CYS A 51 8.52 -1.48 -5.65
C CYS A 51 7.38 -2.49 -5.61
N PHE A 52 7.69 -3.78 -5.80
CA PHE A 52 6.71 -4.85 -5.74
C PHE A 52 6.89 -5.70 -4.50
N ILE A 53 5.77 -6.00 -3.82
CA ILE A 53 5.68 -7.07 -2.80
C ILE A 53 4.75 -8.14 -3.35
N PHE A 54 5.23 -9.37 -3.43
CA PHE A 54 4.46 -10.52 -3.87
C PHE A 54 4.98 -11.81 -3.21
N ASN A 55 4.12 -12.82 -3.17
CA ASN A 55 4.52 -14.16 -2.75
C ASN A 55 5.08 -14.93 -3.96
N PRO A 56 6.38 -15.32 -3.96
CA PRO A 56 6.99 -16.04 -5.09
C PRO A 56 6.24 -17.32 -5.46
N ASN A 57 5.78 -18.10 -4.48
CA ASN A 57 5.08 -19.36 -4.71
C ASN A 57 3.77 -19.16 -5.50
N GLN A 58 3.08 -18.03 -5.30
CA GLN A 58 1.84 -17.69 -6.01
C GLN A 58 2.13 -17.24 -7.44
N THR A 59 3.20 -16.48 -7.67
CA THR A 59 3.55 -15.96 -8.99
C THR A 59 4.20 -17.01 -9.88
N GLU A 60 4.92 -17.99 -9.33
CA GLU A 60 5.52 -19.11 -10.06
C GLU A 60 4.46 -20.05 -10.64
N GLN A 61 3.33 -20.21 -9.97
CA GLN A 61 2.21 -21.05 -10.43
C GLN A 61 1.48 -20.47 -11.65
N LEU A 62 1.68 -19.19 -11.96
CA LEU A 62 1.02 -18.52 -13.09
C LEU A 62 1.57 -18.90 -14.47
N GLY A 63 2.62 -19.72 -14.50
CA GLY A 63 3.25 -20.16 -15.75
C GLY A 63 4.02 -19.04 -16.44
N LYS A 64 4.29 -19.27 -17.74
CA LYS A 64 5.02 -18.31 -18.59
C LYS A 64 4.06 -17.58 -19.51
N LEU A 65 4.35 -16.32 -19.76
CA LEU A 65 3.56 -15.45 -20.63
C LEU A 65 4.44 -14.70 -21.63
N SER A 66 3.84 -14.25 -22.71
CA SER A 66 4.48 -13.35 -23.68
C SER A 66 3.69 -12.06 -23.74
N LEU A 67 4.38 -10.94 -23.58
CA LEU A 67 3.74 -9.65 -23.44
C LEU A 67 4.52 -8.57 -24.18
N ARG A 68 3.85 -7.90 -25.10
CA ARG A 68 4.34 -6.69 -25.75
C ARG A 68 3.60 -5.48 -25.18
N VAL A 69 4.36 -4.55 -24.66
CA VAL A 69 3.90 -3.32 -24.01
C VAL A 69 4.53 -2.13 -24.71
N LYS A 70 3.74 -1.14 -25.10
CA LYS A 70 4.21 0.06 -25.77
C LYS A 70 3.53 1.28 -25.16
N ASN A 71 4.27 2.00 -24.31
CA ASN A 71 3.79 3.21 -23.63
C ASN A 71 2.45 3.02 -22.88
N GLU A 72 2.31 1.86 -22.19
CA GLU A 72 1.13 1.53 -21.40
C GLU A 72 1.39 1.88 -19.92
N THR A 73 0.34 2.18 -19.17
CA THR A 73 0.44 2.40 -17.72
C THR A 73 0.73 1.08 -17.01
N VAL A 74 1.41 1.18 -15.87
CA VAL A 74 1.71 -0.01 -15.03
C VAL A 74 0.42 -0.70 -14.62
N GLU A 75 -0.65 0.06 -14.35
CA GLU A 75 -1.96 -0.49 -14.02
C GLU A 75 -2.55 -1.33 -15.15
N GLU A 76 -2.52 -0.83 -16.40
CA GLU A 76 -3.00 -1.56 -17.58
C GLU A 76 -2.22 -2.86 -17.79
N VAL A 77 -0.89 -2.81 -17.63
CA VAL A 77 -0.03 -3.99 -17.76
C VAL A 77 -0.36 -5.02 -16.68
N LEU A 78 -0.47 -4.61 -15.41
CA LEU A 78 -0.79 -5.51 -14.30
C LEU A 78 -2.19 -6.12 -14.45
N ASN A 79 -3.18 -5.34 -14.86
CA ASN A 79 -4.52 -5.83 -15.16
C ASN A 79 -4.49 -6.92 -16.23
N ARG A 80 -3.69 -6.75 -17.29
CA ARG A 80 -3.54 -7.75 -18.35
C ARG A 80 -2.81 -9.01 -17.90
N VAL A 81 -1.74 -8.87 -17.11
CA VAL A 81 -0.93 -9.98 -16.59
C VAL A 81 -1.70 -10.83 -15.59
N LEU A 82 -2.55 -10.21 -14.75
CA LEU A 82 -3.27 -10.89 -13.67
C LEU A 82 -4.74 -11.22 -14.01
N LYS A 83 -5.20 -10.91 -15.24
CA LYS A 83 -6.60 -11.02 -15.66
C LYS A 83 -7.21 -12.39 -15.37
N ASP A 84 -6.53 -13.45 -15.79
CA ASP A 84 -7.01 -14.83 -15.74
C ASP A 84 -6.40 -15.61 -14.56
N THR A 85 -6.03 -14.89 -13.50
CA THR A 85 -5.45 -15.45 -12.28
C THR A 85 -6.31 -15.15 -11.07
N ASP A 86 -6.05 -15.82 -9.94
CA ASP A 86 -6.67 -15.53 -8.65
C ASP A 86 -5.97 -14.39 -7.90
N LEU A 87 -5.05 -13.68 -8.56
CA LEU A 87 -4.30 -12.56 -7.99
C LEU A 87 -4.85 -11.22 -8.49
N THR A 88 -4.63 -10.21 -7.68
CA THR A 88 -4.88 -8.81 -7.97
C THR A 88 -3.79 -7.96 -7.36
N PHE A 89 -3.85 -6.64 -7.54
CA PHE A 89 -2.84 -5.74 -6.99
C PHE A 89 -3.48 -4.54 -6.28
N LYS A 90 -2.71 -3.95 -5.36
CA LYS A 90 -3.04 -2.71 -4.65
C LYS A 90 -1.86 -1.75 -4.71
N PHE A 91 -2.13 -0.51 -5.05
CA PHE A 91 -1.17 0.58 -4.94
C PHE A 91 -1.16 1.14 -3.52
N LYS A 92 0.03 1.41 -2.99
CA LYS A 92 0.24 2.13 -1.74
C LYS A 92 1.48 3.01 -1.89
N ASN A 93 1.29 4.25 -2.30
CA ASN A 93 2.36 5.15 -2.75
C ASN A 93 3.15 4.48 -3.90
N ASP A 94 4.49 4.38 -3.78
CA ASP A 94 5.36 3.73 -4.77
C ASP A 94 5.45 2.21 -4.60
N LEU A 95 4.61 1.62 -3.73
CA LEU A 95 4.57 0.20 -3.45
C LEU A 95 3.34 -0.45 -4.10
N ILE A 96 3.57 -1.54 -4.83
CA ILE A 96 2.52 -2.37 -5.42
C ILE A 96 2.55 -3.74 -4.73
N MET A 97 1.43 -4.12 -4.12
CA MET A 97 1.26 -5.43 -3.49
C MET A 97 0.42 -6.33 -4.39
N ILE A 98 0.97 -7.50 -4.77
CA ILE A 98 0.22 -8.55 -5.47
C ILE A 98 -0.37 -9.47 -4.41
N VAL A 99 -1.69 -9.59 -4.40
CA VAL A 99 -2.45 -10.33 -3.38
C VAL A 99 -3.55 -11.18 -4.00
N PRO A 100 -4.03 -12.24 -3.33
CA PRO A 100 -5.18 -13.01 -3.79
C PRO A 100 -6.45 -12.14 -3.90
N LYS A 101 -7.27 -12.37 -4.92
CA LYS A 101 -8.54 -11.63 -5.15
C LYS A 101 -9.49 -11.70 -3.96
N GLY A 102 -9.51 -12.81 -3.20
CA GLY A 102 -10.36 -12.98 -2.02
C GLY A 102 -9.87 -12.23 -0.77
N GLU A 103 -8.63 -11.79 -0.73
CA GLU A 103 -8.06 -10.96 0.35
C GLU A 103 -8.28 -9.46 0.14
N VAL A 104 -8.78 -9.09 -1.02
CA VAL A 104 -9.23 -7.72 -1.32
C VAL A 104 -10.65 -7.55 -0.75
N LYS A 105 -10.79 -7.64 0.56
CA LYS A 105 -11.87 -6.91 1.21
C LYS A 105 -11.46 -5.45 1.11
N ASP A 106 -12.28 -4.64 0.44
CA ASP A 106 -12.20 -3.18 0.51
C ASP A 106 -12.40 -2.76 1.96
N ASP A 107 -11.32 -2.90 2.72
CA ASP A 107 -11.26 -2.42 4.10
C ASP A 107 -10.79 -0.97 4.04
N GLU A 108 -11.66 -0.10 3.49
CA GLU A 108 -11.65 1.32 3.79
C GLU A 108 -11.98 1.60 5.26
N THR A 109 -12.29 0.56 6.02
CA THR A 109 -12.32 0.65 7.47
C THR A 109 -10.86 0.67 7.97
N LYS A 110 -10.41 1.88 8.31
CA LYS A 110 -9.24 2.22 9.15
C LYS A 110 -8.67 0.99 9.86
N LYS A 111 -7.75 0.27 9.22
CA LYS A 111 -7.08 -0.85 9.87
C LYS A 111 -6.12 -0.26 10.89
N ASN A 112 -6.66 -0.01 12.09
CA ASN A 112 -5.86 0.37 13.24
C ASN A 112 -4.78 -0.69 13.42
N LEU A 113 -3.53 -0.28 13.48
CA LEU A 113 -2.43 -1.18 13.79
C LEU A 113 -2.68 -1.72 15.21
N ARG A 114 -2.95 -3.02 15.32
CA ARG A 114 -3.15 -3.67 16.61
C ARG A 114 -1.84 -4.22 17.11
N ILE A 115 -1.36 -3.68 18.22
CA ILE A 115 -0.17 -4.15 18.94
C ILE A 115 -0.64 -4.96 20.14
N VAL A 116 -0.12 -6.16 20.29
CA VAL A 116 -0.38 -7.04 21.43
C VAL A 116 0.92 -7.39 22.10
N GLY A 117 0.90 -7.52 23.41
CA GLY A 117 2.09 -7.89 24.18
C GLY A 117 1.76 -8.41 25.56
N LEU A 118 2.79 -8.81 26.30
CA LEU A 118 2.74 -9.30 27.67
C LEU A 118 3.71 -8.47 28.53
N VAL A 119 3.25 -8.01 29.67
CA VAL A 119 4.08 -7.32 30.67
C VAL A 119 4.31 -8.28 31.84
N THR A 120 5.58 -8.49 32.19
CA THR A 120 6.00 -9.34 33.30
C THR A 120 7.03 -8.64 34.18
N ASP A 121 7.18 -9.12 35.40
CA ASP A 121 8.31 -8.77 36.26
C ASP A 121 9.61 -9.47 35.84
N ASN A 122 10.70 -9.24 36.60
CA ASN A 122 12.00 -9.86 36.33
C ASN A 122 12.01 -11.40 36.55
N LYS A 123 10.97 -11.95 37.20
CA LYS A 123 10.78 -13.39 37.44
C LYS A 123 9.81 -14.00 36.41
N LYS A 124 9.45 -13.23 35.38
CA LYS A 124 8.47 -13.61 34.32
C LYS A 124 7.03 -13.78 34.83
N THR A 125 6.69 -13.22 35.99
CA THR A 125 5.33 -13.22 36.53
C THR A 125 4.51 -12.15 35.79
N PRO A 126 3.32 -12.47 35.24
CA PRO A 126 2.47 -11.49 34.57
C PRO A 126 2.06 -10.35 35.53
N LEU A 127 2.09 -9.13 35.02
CA LEU A 127 1.70 -7.93 35.81
C LEU A 127 0.37 -7.39 35.29
N PRO A 128 -0.74 -7.59 36.03
CA PRO A 128 -2.04 -7.03 35.71
C PRO A 128 -2.12 -5.54 36.06
N GLY A 129 -2.99 -4.80 35.37
CA GLY A 129 -3.28 -3.39 35.66
C GLY A 129 -2.17 -2.40 35.30
N VAL A 130 -1.10 -2.85 34.64
CA VAL A 130 -0.03 -1.96 34.20
C VAL A 130 -0.50 -1.11 33.03
N THR A 131 -0.34 0.21 33.12
CA THR A 131 -0.65 1.12 32.02
C THR A 131 0.45 1.07 30.95
N VAL A 132 0.07 0.77 29.72
CA VAL A 132 0.93 0.79 28.53
C VAL A 132 0.51 1.97 27.67
N ILE A 133 1.41 2.92 27.43
CA ILE A 133 1.16 4.13 26.64
C ILE A 133 2.10 4.21 25.45
N VAL A 134 1.64 4.84 24.37
CA VAL A 134 2.49 5.15 23.21
C VAL A 134 3.19 6.47 23.47
N LYS A 135 4.52 6.45 23.47
CA LYS A 135 5.32 7.67 23.67
C LYS A 135 4.98 8.72 22.58
N GLY A 136 4.59 9.88 23.02
CA GLY A 136 4.22 10.98 22.11
C GLY A 136 2.76 11.00 21.65
N LEU A 137 1.91 10.07 22.13
CA LEU A 137 0.48 10.04 21.86
C LEU A 137 -0.32 9.92 23.15
N THR A 138 -1.58 10.37 23.12
CA THR A 138 -2.53 10.18 24.23
C THR A 138 -3.24 8.83 24.19
N ILE A 139 -2.61 7.83 23.56
CA ILE A 139 -3.17 6.49 23.36
C ILE A 139 -2.49 5.52 24.31
N GLY A 140 -3.29 4.82 25.09
CA GLY A 140 -2.81 3.80 26.03
C GLY A 140 -3.86 2.76 26.34
N THR A 141 -3.47 1.71 27.05
CA THR A 141 -4.32 0.62 27.54
C THR A 141 -3.74 0.10 28.86
N ALA A 142 -4.51 -0.72 29.59
CA ALA A 142 -4.01 -1.44 30.75
C ALA A 142 -3.88 -2.94 30.45
N THR A 143 -2.96 -3.62 31.13
CA THR A 143 -2.84 -5.08 31.06
C THR A 143 -4.00 -5.78 31.77
N ASP A 144 -4.43 -6.90 31.22
CA ASP A 144 -5.44 -7.79 31.80
C ASP A 144 -4.88 -8.61 33.01
N ALA A 145 -5.72 -9.47 33.59
CA ALA A 145 -5.33 -10.35 34.70
C ALA A 145 -4.13 -11.27 34.40
N ASN A 146 -3.85 -11.51 33.12
CA ASN A 146 -2.73 -12.32 32.66
C ASN A 146 -1.53 -11.48 32.19
N GLY A 147 -1.51 -10.18 32.49
CA GLY A 147 -0.47 -9.26 32.05
C GLY A 147 -0.48 -8.93 30.54
N ARG A 148 -1.49 -9.34 29.80
CA ARG A 148 -1.60 -9.11 28.35
C ARG A 148 -2.23 -7.76 28.05
N TYR A 149 -1.75 -7.10 27.00
CA TYR A 149 -2.37 -5.87 26.50
C TYR A 149 -2.64 -5.95 25.00
N SER A 150 -3.62 -5.18 24.57
CA SER A 150 -3.93 -4.95 23.16
C SER A 150 -4.15 -3.44 22.95
N LEU A 151 -3.36 -2.85 22.07
CA LEU A 151 -3.39 -1.44 21.74
C LEU A 151 -3.70 -1.25 20.26
N SER A 152 -4.69 -0.44 19.93
CA SER A 152 -5.05 -0.09 18.56
C SER A 152 -4.56 1.32 18.25
N LEU A 153 -3.63 1.43 17.29
CA LEU A 153 -3.13 2.72 16.83
C LEU A 153 -3.88 3.14 15.57
N PRO A 154 -4.40 4.37 15.50
CA PRO A 154 -4.86 4.93 14.24
C PRO A 154 -3.68 5.00 13.29
N LYS A 155 -3.91 4.71 12.00
CA LYS A 155 -2.87 4.91 10.98
C LYS A 155 -2.48 6.38 10.97
N MET A 156 -1.29 6.68 11.47
CA MET A 156 -0.76 8.04 11.39
C MET A 156 -0.43 8.34 9.93
N GLU A 157 -1.21 9.21 9.30
CA GLU A 157 -0.75 9.89 8.09
C GLU A 157 0.46 10.74 8.50
N LYS A 158 1.56 10.54 7.77
CA LYS A 158 2.77 11.31 7.95
C LYS A 158 2.42 12.77 7.62
N LEU A 159 2.25 13.60 8.65
CA LEU A 159 2.27 15.05 8.47
C LEU A 159 3.67 15.42 7.99
N SER A 160 3.72 15.85 6.72
CA SER A 160 4.90 16.52 6.14
C SER A 160 5.04 17.89 6.72
#